data_61b22830e6d06fd95684c61e1046fc94
#
_entry.id   61b22830e6d06fd95684c61e1046fc94
#
_cell.length_a   1.000
_cell.length_b   1.000
_cell.length_c   1.000
_cell.angle_alpha   90.00
_cell.angle_beta   90.00
_cell.angle_gamma   90.00
#
_symmetry.space_group_name_H-M   'P 1'
#
loop_
_entity.id
_entity.type
_entity.pdbx_description
1 polymer ?
#
loop_
_entity_poly.entity_id
_entity_poly.type
_entity_poly.pdbx_seq_one_letter_code
_entity_poly.pdbx_strand_id
1 'polypeptide(L)'
;MERMEVFREYLYRNREEIEERIERDIERYRKGDFTFTAEPGATVKVEQLDHEFFHGCNMLQLDQFETEEKNRRYRQRFKEGFNLATIPFYWDALEPEQGKLRFAAESPFIYRRPPIDPCLAYCEQNGIVPKAHCLNYDRFSPAWVKGRPVEEVKQLLRTRFEQLSARYAHRIPCWEVFNELLCNNGTTPFYDADEMPLWSFEQAEELFPRNQLMVNEYTVNIFCDKTGHQHSASRRNFYYMLCESLLREGARVDAVGMQFHFFTDEQNAVKYAKGLFDLKHHFAVLDQMAKLGKPLQITEVTFPAYGGTAEEFEFQAELIRMFYRAWFSHPAMEGAVYWNLADGYAWGAEPGDFTAGENRYYGGLLDFDLQPKPAFTALRELFEKEYHTEMTLTADENGTVSFRGFYGKYRITCGGQSYVTEFIKGQ
;
A
#
# COMPACT_ATOMS: atom_id res chain seq x y z
N MET A 1 -24.31 21.42 10.02
CA MET A 1 -22.85 21.53 9.90
C MET A 1 -22.52 21.02 8.50
N GLU A 2 -21.83 21.78 7.70
CA GLU A 2 -21.40 21.32 6.39
C GLU A 2 -20.41 20.16 6.58
N ARG A 3 -20.44 19.16 5.66
CA ARG A 3 -19.61 17.93 5.80
C ARG A 3 -18.12 18.23 6.02
N MET A 4 -17.59 19.22 5.30
CA MET A 4 -16.18 19.62 5.39
C MET A 4 -15.82 20.17 6.78
N GLU A 5 -16.73 20.84 7.47
CA GLU A 5 -16.53 21.30 8.85
C GLU A 5 -16.39 20.09 9.79
N VAL A 6 -17.24 19.06 9.62
CA VAL A 6 -17.16 17.82 10.42
C VAL A 6 -15.83 17.11 10.17
N PHE A 7 -15.40 16.98 8.91
CA PHE A 7 -14.16 16.30 8.57
C PHE A 7 -12.94 17.02 9.15
N ARG A 8 -12.88 18.34 9.00
CA ARG A 8 -11.81 19.18 9.58
C ARG A 8 -11.82 19.16 11.10
N GLU A 9 -13.00 19.19 11.74
CA GLU A 9 -13.12 19.07 13.21
C GLU A 9 -12.44 17.80 13.71
N TYR A 10 -12.71 16.63 13.09
CA TYR A 10 -12.04 15.38 13.47
C TYR A 10 -10.56 15.36 13.12
N LEU A 11 -10.18 15.82 11.94
CA LEU A 11 -8.79 15.81 11.45
C LEU A 11 -7.86 16.65 12.34
N TYR A 12 -8.35 17.81 12.80
CA TYR A 12 -7.56 18.74 13.62
C TYR A 12 -7.80 18.59 15.12
N ARG A 13 -8.69 17.70 15.52
CA ARG A 13 -8.87 17.36 16.94
C ARG A 13 -7.58 16.77 17.50
N ASN A 14 -7.11 17.33 18.65
CA ASN A 14 -5.86 16.94 19.29
C ASN A 14 -4.58 17.20 18.44
N ARG A 15 -4.62 18.21 17.55
CA ARG A 15 -3.54 18.45 16.59
C ARG A 15 -2.17 18.56 17.24
N GLU A 16 -2.01 19.35 18.30
CA GLU A 16 -0.72 19.55 18.98
C GLU A 16 -0.16 18.21 19.50
N GLU A 17 -0.95 17.43 20.22
CA GLU A 17 -0.57 16.10 20.74
C GLU A 17 -0.14 15.15 19.60
N ILE A 18 -0.83 15.20 18.47
CA ILE A 18 -0.56 14.36 17.30
C ILE A 18 0.72 14.79 16.61
N GLU A 19 0.93 16.08 16.39
CA GLU A 19 2.16 16.60 15.78
C GLU A 19 3.39 16.30 16.65
N GLU A 20 3.31 16.51 17.97
CA GLU A 20 4.40 16.15 18.90
C GLU A 20 4.73 14.65 18.84
N ARG A 21 3.70 13.78 18.74
CA ARG A 21 3.89 12.35 18.57
C ARG A 21 4.59 12.03 17.27
N ILE A 22 4.11 12.58 16.16
CA ILE A 22 4.65 12.36 14.82
C ILE A 22 6.12 12.74 14.77
N GLU A 23 6.47 13.94 15.18
CA GLU A 23 7.86 14.44 15.14
C GLU A 23 8.81 13.60 16.00
N ARG A 24 8.41 13.34 17.24
CA ARG A 24 9.19 12.50 18.15
C ARG A 24 9.40 11.08 17.59
N ASP A 25 8.35 10.47 17.03
CA ASP A 25 8.38 9.10 16.56
C ASP A 25 9.13 8.97 15.22
N ILE A 26 9.06 9.97 14.32
CA ILE A 26 9.91 10.04 13.13
C ILE A 26 11.38 10.11 13.53
N GLU A 27 11.74 11.03 14.41
CA GLU A 27 13.11 11.19 14.86
C GLU A 27 13.68 9.91 15.50
N ARG A 28 12.84 9.19 16.24
CA ARG A 28 13.23 7.97 16.95
C ARG A 28 13.28 6.73 16.09
N TYR A 29 12.34 6.59 15.15
CA TYR A 29 12.10 5.31 14.46
C TYR A 29 12.41 5.33 12.98
N ARG A 30 12.57 6.51 12.36
CA ARG A 30 12.83 6.65 10.92
C ARG A 30 14.22 7.17 10.60
N LYS A 31 14.98 7.62 11.62
CA LYS A 31 16.35 8.07 11.45
C LYS A 31 17.32 7.26 12.29
N GLY A 32 18.55 7.16 11.82
CA GLY A 32 19.68 6.57 12.53
C GLY A 32 20.93 7.39 12.42
N ASP A 33 21.91 7.07 13.28
CA ASP A 33 23.25 7.64 13.24
C ASP A 33 24.14 6.70 12.42
N PHE A 34 24.74 7.24 11.35
CA PHE A 34 25.55 6.47 10.40
C PHE A 34 26.99 6.97 10.41
N THR A 35 27.92 6.03 10.31
CA THR A 35 29.35 6.33 10.28
C THR A 35 30.03 5.49 9.21
N PHE A 36 30.91 6.12 8.43
CA PHE A 36 31.76 5.46 7.45
C PHE A 36 33.11 6.17 7.33
N THR A 37 34.03 5.61 6.57
CA THR A 37 35.39 6.16 6.43
C THR A 37 35.62 6.76 5.05
N ALA A 38 36.39 7.88 5.01
CA ALA A 38 36.88 8.53 3.82
C ALA A 38 38.33 8.99 4.05
N GLU A 39 38.98 9.56 3.06
CA GLU A 39 40.28 10.20 3.26
C GLU A 39 40.16 11.37 4.26
N PRO A 40 41.09 11.54 5.23
CA PRO A 40 41.07 12.64 6.16
C PRO A 40 40.96 14.00 5.48
N GLY A 41 40.01 14.82 5.91
CA GLY A 41 39.73 16.14 5.33
C GLY A 41 38.99 16.12 4.00
N ALA A 42 38.64 14.96 3.47
CA ALA A 42 37.89 14.85 2.21
C ALA A 42 36.46 15.38 2.33
N THR A 43 36.01 16.05 1.28
CA THR A 43 34.62 16.46 1.15
C THR A 43 33.80 15.29 0.62
N VAL A 44 32.73 14.94 1.34
CA VAL A 44 31.84 13.81 1.01
C VAL A 44 30.40 14.32 0.83
N LYS A 45 29.83 14.05 -0.35
CA LYS A 45 28.39 14.25 -0.58
C LYS A 45 27.64 12.97 -0.22
N VAL A 46 26.62 13.11 0.63
CA VAL A 46 25.67 12.07 1.03
C VAL A 46 24.31 12.42 0.43
N GLU A 47 23.73 11.53 -0.35
CA GLU A 47 22.45 11.73 -1.05
C GLU A 47 21.59 10.49 -0.91
N GLN A 48 20.42 10.62 -0.28
CA GLN A 48 19.45 9.54 -0.19
C GLN A 48 18.81 9.30 -1.57
N LEU A 49 18.75 8.06 -2.01
CA LEU A 49 18.17 7.65 -3.28
C LEU A 49 16.78 7.06 -3.15
N ASP A 50 16.51 6.41 -2.01
CA ASP A 50 15.24 5.76 -1.73
C ASP A 50 15.06 5.56 -0.22
N HIS A 51 13.81 5.39 0.22
CA HIS A 51 13.45 5.10 1.60
C HIS A 51 13.36 3.61 1.88
N GLU A 52 13.65 3.21 3.14
CA GLU A 52 13.26 1.89 3.66
C GLU A 52 11.73 1.77 3.75
N PHE A 53 11.03 2.89 4.02
CA PHE A 53 9.57 2.94 4.08
C PHE A 53 8.96 2.94 2.68
N PHE A 54 8.00 2.04 2.44
CA PHE A 54 7.30 1.95 1.17
C PHE A 54 6.23 3.04 1.05
N HIS A 55 6.33 3.83 -0.01
CA HIS A 55 5.27 4.73 -0.47
C HIS A 55 4.88 4.30 -1.87
N GLY A 56 3.81 3.51 -1.95
CA GLY A 56 3.43 2.78 -3.16
C GLY A 56 2.14 3.26 -3.81
N CYS A 57 1.87 2.67 -4.99
CA CYS A 57 0.58 2.79 -5.66
C CYS A 57 0.19 1.47 -6.34
N ASN A 58 -1.11 1.25 -6.61
CA ASN A 58 -1.50 0.14 -7.46
C ASN A 58 -1.11 0.39 -8.93
N MET A 59 -0.84 -0.69 -9.65
CA MET A 59 -0.45 -0.64 -11.06
C MET A 59 -1.54 -1.24 -11.96
N LEU A 60 -2.81 -0.99 -11.66
CA LEU A 60 -3.94 -1.57 -12.39
C LEU A 60 -4.11 -1.02 -13.81
N GLN A 61 -3.40 0.04 -14.17
CA GLN A 61 -3.62 0.77 -15.42
C GLN A 61 -2.35 0.90 -16.28
N LEU A 62 -1.31 0.14 -15.99
CA LEU A 62 -0.11 0.17 -16.81
C LEU A 62 -0.43 -0.19 -18.26
N ASP A 63 -0.16 0.73 -19.17
CA ASP A 63 -0.42 0.59 -20.60
C ASP A 63 -1.88 0.33 -21.00
N GLN A 64 -2.81 0.92 -20.22
CA GLN A 64 -4.25 0.71 -20.39
C GLN A 64 -5.02 1.98 -20.79
N PHE A 65 -4.34 3.07 -21.05
CA PHE A 65 -4.95 4.33 -21.45
C PHE A 65 -5.19 4.40 -22.96
N GLU A 66 -6.09 5.27 -23.39
CA GLU A 66 -6.58 5.40 -24.76
C GLU A 66 -5.50 5.85 -25.75
N THR A 67 -4.44 6.52 -25.26
CA THR A 67 -3.35 7.05 -26.07
C THR A 67 -1.98 6.67 -25.52
N GLU A 68 -0.99 6.50 -26.40
CA GLU A 68 0.38 6.25 -25.99
C GLU A 68 0.97 7.43 -25.19
N GLU A 69 0.51 8.64 -25.44
CA GLU A 69 0.92 9.80 -24.64
C GLU A 69 0.47 9.65 -23.17
N LYS A 70 -0.78 9.25 -22.92
CA LYS A 70 -1.28 8.97 -21.57
C LYS A 70 -0.53 7.79 -20.93
N ASN A 71 -0.27 6.72 -21.67
CA ASN A 71 0.52 5.58 -21.17
C ASN A 71 1.93 6.02 -20.75
N ARG A 72 2.62 6.80 -21.59
CA ARG A 72 3.94 7.36 -21.26
C ARG A 72 3.89 8.27 -20.04
N ARG A 73 2.86 9.13 -19.93
CA ARG A 73 2.66 10.03 -18.79
C ARG A 73 2.39 9.25 -17.52
N TYR A 74 1.56 8.22 -17.56
CA TYR A 74 1.32 7.32 -16.42
C TYR A 74 2.61 6.69 -15.91
N ARG A 75 3.41 6.09 -16.82
CA ARG A 75 4.71 5.49 -16.46
C ARG A 75 5.63 6.53 -15.80
N GLN A 76 5.69 7.74 -16.34
CA GLN A 76 6.49 8.81 -15.77
C GLN A 76 6.02 9.19 -14.36
N ARG A 77 4.72 9.46 -14.18
CA ARG A 77 4.14 9.83 -12.88
C ARG A 77 4.28 8.74 -11.83
N PHE A 78 4.13 7.48 -12.24
CA PHE A 78 4.32 6.35 -11.34
C PHE A 78 5.75 6.31 -10.79
N LYS A 79 6.74 6.40 -11.66
CA LYS A 79 8.16 6.44 -11.30
C LYS A 79 8.53 7.65 -10.42
N GLU A 80 7.91 8.81 -10.67
CA GLU A 80 8.17 10.03 -9.89
C GLU A 80 7.63 9.94 -8.46
N GLY A 81 6.59 9.17 -8.21
CA GLY A 81 5.86 9.20 -6.93
C GLY A 81 6.07 8.00 -6.03
N PHE A 82 6.54 6.84 -6.56
CA PHE A 82 6.40 5.58 -5.83
C PHE A 82 7.61 4.67 -5.92
N ASN A 83 7.93 4.01 -4.81
CA ASN A 83 8.96 2.99 -4.71
C ASN A 83 8.40 1.57 -4.58
N LEU A 84 7.06 1.40 -4.48
CA LEU A 84 6.38 0.12 -4.46
C LEU A 84 5.17 0.13 -5.42
N ALA A 85 4.93 -0.99 -6.08
CA ALA A 85 3.79 -1.21 -6.97
C ALA A 85 2.97 -2.42 -6.54
N THR A 86 1.67 -2.24 -6.27
CA THR A 86 0.74 -3.35 -6.11
C THR A 86 0.27 -3.83 -7.49
N ILE A 87 0.61 -5.08 -7.84
CA ILE A 87 0.31 -5.70 -9.12
C ILE A 87 -0.95 -6.57 -9.00
N PRO A 88 -1.91 -6.49 -9.96
CA PRO A 88 -3.17 -7.21 -9.88
C PRO A 88 -3.01 -8.69 -10.23
N PHE A 89 -3.17 -9.55 -9.23
CA PHE A 89 -3.20 -11.01 -9.38
C PHE A 89 -4.63 -11.58 -9.25
N TYR A 90 -5.65 -10.80 -9.63
CA TYR A 90 -7.05 -11.26 -9.59
C TYR A 90 -7.25 -12.50 -10.46
N TRP A 91 -7.81 -13.56 -9.87
CA TRP A 91 -7.88 -14.85 -10.53
C TRP A 91 -8.75 -14.84 -11.78
N ASP A 92 -9.93 -14.20 -11.71
CA ASP A 92 -10.86 -14.05 -12.85
C ASP A 92 -10.22 -13.36 -14.06
N ALA A 93 -9.28 -12.45 -13.83
CA ALA A 93 -8.57 -11.74 -14.87
C ALA A 93 -7.30 -12.44 -15.35
N LEU A 94 -6.62 -13.19 -14.48
CA LEU A 94 -5.44 -13.97 -14.87
C LEU A 94 -5.78 -15.27 -15.58
N GLU A 95 -6.92 -15.86 -15.24
CA GLU A 95 -7.40 -17.13 -15.81
C GLU A 95 -8.92 -17.04 -16.08
N PRO A 96 -9.34 -16.19 -17.05
CA PRO A 96 -10.76 -16.00 -17.37
C PRO A 96 -11.43 -17.27 -17.90
N GLU A 97 -10.68 -18.12 -18.56
CA GLU A 97 -11.05 -19.48 -18.95
C GLU A 97 -10.04 -20.46 -18.35
N GLN A 98 -10.53 -21.59 -17.83
CA GLN A 98 -9.67 -22.59 -17.18
C GLN A 98 -8.50 -23.01 -18.07
N GLY A 99 -7.28 -22.89 -17.57
CA GLY A 99 -6.04 -23.22 -18.29
C GLY A 99 -5.52 -22.14 -19.23
N LYS A 100 -6.23 -21.01 -19.41
CA LYS A 100 -5.78 -19.89 -20.26
C LYS A 100 -5.22 -18.74 -19.42
N LEU A 101 -3.96 -18.85 -19.09
CA LEU A 101 -3.25 -17.88 -18.23
C LEU A 101 -2.85 -16.63 -19.01
N ARG A 102 -3.09 -15.45 -18.42
CA ARG A 102 -2.80 -14.12 -18.96
C ARG A 102 -1.58 -13.48 -18.30
N PHE A 103 -0.39 -14.00 -18.52
CA PHE A 103 0.85 -13.47 -17.93
C PHE A 103 1.63 -12.55 -18.89
N ALA A 104 1.70 -12.93 -20.15
CA ALA A 104 2.53 -12.29 -21.18
C ALA A 104 1.89 -11.00 -21.75
N ALA A 105 2.72 -10.14 -22.33
CA ALA A 105 2.29 -8.86 -22.89
C ALA A 105 1.22 -9.00 -23.98
N GLU A 106 1.25 -10.10 -24.74
CA GLU A 106 0.32 -10.40 -25.82
C GLU A 106 -1.03 -10.94 -25.33
N SER A 107 -1.21 -11.07 -24.03
CA SER A 107 -2.47 -11.55 -23.45
C SER A 107 -3.64 -10.62 -23.82
N PRO A 108 -4.86 -11.16 -24.00
CA PRO A 108 -6.04 -10.35 -24.31
C PRO A 108 -6.22 -9.19 -23.34
N PHE A 109 -6.60 -8.02 -23.86
CA PHE A 109 -6.88 -6.86 -23.05
C PHE A 109 -8.07 -7.08 -22.12
N ILE A 110 -7.88 -6.78 -20.82
CA ILE A 110 -8.94 -6.63 -19.83
C ILE A 110 -8.70 -5.31 -19.10
N TYR A 111 -9.67 -4.42 -19.13
CA TYR A 111 -9.56 -3.11 -18.51
C TYR A 111 -9.19 -3.19 -17.03
N ARG A 112 -8.22 -2.39 -16.60
CA ARG A 112 -7.64 -2.38 -15.24
C ARG A 112 -7.00 -3.71 -14.80
N ARG A 113 -6.67 -4.57 -15.76
CA ARG A 113 -6.03 -5.87 -15.51
C ARG A 113 -4.87 -6.08 -16.49
N PRO A 114 -3.81 -5.24 -16.40
CA PRO A 114 -2.63 -5.45 -17.22
C PRO A 114 -2.04 -6.83 -16.98
N PRO A 115 -1.44 -7.46 -17.98
CA PRO A 115 -0.67 -8.69 -17.80
C PRO A 115 0.49 -8.49 -16.82
N ILE A 116 0.88 -9.56 -16.11
CA ILE A 116 1.85 -9.47 -15.01
C ILE A 116 3.28 -9.20 -15.50
N ASP A 117 3.71 -9.85 -16.60
CA ASP A 117 5.09 -9.73 -17.07
C ASP A 117 5.49 -8.29 -17.43
N PRO A 118 4.68 -7.49 -18.16
CA PRO A 118 4.96 -6.07 -18.37
C PRO A 118 5.06 -5.23 -17.09
N CYS A 119 4.18 -5.51 -16.11
CA CYS A 119 4.21 -4.80 -14.83
C CYS A 119 5.53 -5.06 -14.09
N LEU A 120 5.96 -6.31 -14.03
CA LEU A 120 7.23 -6.68 -13.41
C LEU A 120 8.44 -6.11 -14.16
N ALA A 121 8.42 -6.14 -15.49
CA ALA A 121 9.49 -5.55 -16.30
C ALA A 121 9.62 -4.03 -16.05
N TYR A 122 8.49 -3.32 -15.93
CA TYR A 122 8.49 -1.91 -15.57
C TYR A 122 9.04 -1.66 -14.15
N CYS A 123 8.65 -2.47 -13.17
CA CYS A 123 9.17 -2.37 -11.80
C CYS A 123 10.70 -2.56 -11.77
N GLU A 124 11.20 -3.62 -12.40
CA GLU A 124 12.64 -3.94 -12.45
C GLU A 124 13.46 -2.84 -13.14
N GLN A 125 12.96 -2.28 -14.26
CA GLN A 125 13.63 -1.20 -14.97
C GLN A 125 13.72 0.11 -14.19
N ASN A 126 12.79 0.33 -13.25
CA ASN A 126 12.69 1.57 -12.50
C ASN A 126 13.05 1.44 -11.01
N GLY A 127 13.48 0.27 -10.55
CA GLY A 127 13.83 0.03 -9.15
C GLY A 127 12.64 0.06 -8.20
N ILE A 128 11.44 -0.24 -8.70
CA ILE A 128 10.19 -0.25 -7.93
C ILE A 128 9.95 -1.66 -7.38
N VAL A 129 9.64 -1.79 -6.10
CA VAL A 129 9.38 -3.08 -5.45
C VAL A 129 7.98 -3.58 -5.82
N PRO A 130 7.82 -4.77 -6.44
CA PRO A 130 6.51 -5.33 -6.74
C PRO A 130 5.90 -6.03 -5.52
N LYS A 131 4.58 -5.85 -5.31
CA LYS A 131 3.75 -6.58 -4.36
C LYS A 131 2.58 -7.22 -5.08
N ALA A 132 2.26 -8.49 -4.78
CA ALA A 132 1.16 -9.21 -5.41
C ALA A 132 -0.16 -9.05 -4.63
N HIS A 133 -1.19 -8.59 -5.29
CA HIS A 133 -2.56 -8.49 -4.78
C HIS A 133 -3.51 -9.29 -5.68
N CYS A 134 -3.98 -10.42 -5.29
CA CYS A 134 -3.63 -11.31 -4.20
C CYS A 134 -3.75 -12.79 -4.63
N LEU A 135 -3.38 -13.74 -3.77
CA LEU A 135 -3.54 -15.17 -4.09
C LEU A 135 -5.01 -15.59 -4.07
N ASN A 136 -5.76 -15.16 -3.05
CA ASN A 136 -7.17 -15.49 -2.81
C ASN A 136 -8.03 -14.24 -2.61
N TYR A 137 -9.12 -14.16 -3.35
CA TYR A 137 -10.16 -13.16 -3.13
C TYR A 137 -11.48 -13.63 -3.74
N ASP A 138 -12.49 -13.95 -2.91
CA ASP A 138 -13.78 -14.51 -3.35
C ASP A 138 -14.42 -13.68 -4.45
N ARG A 139 -14.47 -12.36 -4.31
CA ARG A 139 -15.09 -11.43 -5.25
C ARG A 139 -14.59 -11.58 -6.68
N PHE A 140 -13.31 -11.88 -6.86
CA PHE A 140 -12.66 -12.05 -8.15
C PHE A 140 -12.28 -13.49 -8.46
N SER A 141 -13.04 -14.45 -7.91
CA SER A 141 -13.00 -15.84 -8.36
C SER A 141 -13.60 -15.95 -9.77
N PRO A 142 -12.97 -16.70 -10.70
CA PRO A 142 -13.49 -16.90 -12.05
C PRO A 142 -14.89 -17.54 -12.05
N ALA A 143 -15.70 -17.21 -13.06
CA ALA A 143 -17.05 -17.78 -13.18
C ALA A 143 -17.07 -19.31 -13.20
N TRP A 144 -16.03 -19.95 -13.76
CA TRP A 144 -15.89 -21.40 -13.82
C TRP A 144 -15.49 -22.05 -12.47
N VAL A 145 -15.12 -21.25 -11.43
CA VAL A 145 -14.84 -21.71 -10.07
C VAL A 145 -16.06 -21.55 -9.16
N LYS A 146 -16.87 -20.52 -9.38
CA LYS A 146 -17.99 -20.18 -8.51
C LYS A 146 -18.97 -21.34 -8.34
N GLY A 147 -19.38 -21.59 -7.09
CA GLY A 147 -20.33 -22.65 -6.73
C GLY A 147 -19.77 -24.08 -6.73
N ARG A 148 -18.46 -24.28 -6.98
CA ARG A 148 -17.85 -25.61 -6.88
C ARG A 148 -17.72 -26.06 -5.43
N PRO A 149 -17.69 -27.38 -5.16
CA PRO A 149 -17.44 -27.93 -3.84
C PRO A 149 -16.08 -27.47 -3.25
N VAL A 150 -16.00 -27.34 -1.93
CA VAL A 150 -14.82 -26.88 -1.21
C VAL A 150 -13.53 -27.60 -1.64
N GLU A 151 -13.55 -28.94 -1.67
CA GLU A 151 -12.36 -29.74 -2.01
C GLU A 151 -11.89 -29.54 -3.46
N GLU A 152 -12.82 -29.30 -4.37
CA GLU A 152 -12.47 -29.01 -5.76
C GLU A 152 -11.82 -27.62 -5.87
N VAL A 153 -12.34 -26.61 -5.16
CA VAL A 153 -11.75 -25.27 -5.11
C VAL A 153 -10.36 -25.29 -4.49
N LYS A 154 -10.14 -26.07 -3.43
CA LYS A 154 -8.80 -26.25 -2.85
C LYS A 154 -7.80 -26.79 -3.88
N GLN A 155 -8.18 -27.81 -4.66
CA GLN A 155 -7.30 -28.34 -5.70
C GLN A 155 -6.97 -27.32 -6.78
N LEU A 156 -7.95 -26.54 -7.21
CA LEU A 156 -7.76 -25.47 -8.21
C LEU A 156 -6.87 -24.35 -7.66
N LEU A 157 -7.08 -23.93 -6.41
CA LEU A 157 -6.25 -22.93 -5.75
C LEU A 157 -4.82 -23.43 -5.54
N ARG A 158 -4.64 -24.70 -5.15
CA ARG A 158 -3.31 -25.31 -5.05
C ARG A 158 -2.57 -25.23 -6.39
N THR A 159 -3.22 -25.62 -7.48
CA THR A 159 -2.66 -25.53 -8.84
C THR A 159 -2.28 -24.08 -9.19
N ARG A 160 -3.18 -23.13 -8.88
CA ARG A 160 -2.89 -21.70 -9.07
C ARG A 160 -1.68 -21.24 -8.29
N PHE A 161 -1.57 -21.59 -7.01
CA PHE A 161 -0.43 -21.18 -6.18
C PHE A 161 0.89 -21.77 -6.69
N GLU A 162 0.90 -23.03 -7.13
CA GLU A 162 2.04 -23.68 -7.77
C GLU A 162 2.48 -22.96 -9.04
N GLN A 163 1.55 -22.61 -9.92
CA GLN A 163 1.85 -21.86 -11.15
C GLN A 163 2.44 -20.48 -10.86
N LEU A 164 1.85 -19.75 -9.89
CA LEU A 164 2.30 -18.42 -9.52
C LEU A 164 3.66 -18.46 -8.82
N SER A 165 3.88 -19.40 -7.90
CA SER A 165 5.14 -19.53 -7.18
C SER A 165 6.29 -19.89 -8.12
N ALA A 166 6.07 -20.87 -8.99
CA ALA A 166 7.08 -21.30 -9.97
C ALA A 166 7.53 -20.18 -10.90
N ARG A 167 6.60 -19.27 -11.26
CA ARG A 167 6.89 -18.17 -12.18
C ARG A 167 7.40 -16.91 -11.47
N TYR A 168 6.86 -16.56 -10.31
CA TYR A 168 6.98 -15.21 -9.75
C TYR A 168 7.55 -15.12 -8.33
N ALA A 169 7.63 -16.21 -7.55
CA ALA A 169 8.08 -16.13 -6.17
C ALA A 169 9.49 -15.52 -6.02
N HIS A 170 10.37 -15.73 -7.00
CA HIS A 170 11.73 -15.17 -7.01
C HIS A 170 11.81 -13.70 -7.44
N ARG A 171 10.71 -13.11 -7.94
CA ARG A 171 10.65 -11.73 -8.46
C ARG A 171 9.81 -10.81 -7.58
N ILE A 172 8.86 -11.34 -6.81
CA ILE A 172 7.90 -10.56 -6.01
C ILE A 172 8.13 -10.88 -4.53
N PRO A 173 8.66 -9.95 -3.74
CA PRO A 173 9.01 -10.22 -2.35
C PRO A 173 7.80 -10.35 -1.40
N CYS A 174 6.67 -9.71 -1.69
CA CYS A 174 5.49 -9.68 -0.82
C CYS A 174 4.23 -10.17 -1.55
N TRP A 175 3.46 -11.06 -0.90
CA TRP A 175 2.24 -11.68 -1.40
C TRP A 175 1.11 -11.54 -0.40
N GLU A 176 0.01 -10.91 -0.80
CA GLU A 176 -1.23 -10.95 -0.06
C GLU A 176 -1.88 -12.32 -0.25
N VAL A 177 -2.01 -13.09 0.83
CA VAL A 177 -2.52 -14.48 0.78
C VAL A 177 -4.02 -14.50 0.55
N PHE A 178 -4.76 -13.67 1.27
CA PHE A 178 -6.18 -13.41 0.97
C PHE A 178 -6.55 -11.95 1.23
N ASN A 179 -7.65 -11.53 0.61
CA ASN A 179 -8.21 -10.20 0.72
C ASN A 179 -9.68 -10.21 1.16
N GLU A 180 -10.04 -9.30 2.08
CA GLU A 180 -11.42 -9.00 2.50
C GLU A 180 -12.22 -10.22 3.00
N LEU A 181 -11.62 -11.05 3.85
CA LEU A 181 -12.29 -12.24 4.39
C LEU A 181 -13.51 -11.90 5.25
N LEU A 182 -13.49 -10.77 5.98
CA LEU A 182 -14.62 -10.31 6.80
C LEU A 182 -15.72 -9.62 5.96
N CYS A 183 -15.53 -9.50 4.65
CA CYS A 183 -16.51 -9.02 3.68
C CYS A 183 -17.10 -10.21 2.94
N ASN A 184 -18.19 -10.78 3.44
CA ASN A 184 -18.83 -11.91 2.77
C ASN A 184 -19.35 -11.52 1.38
N ASN A 185 -18.78 -12.13 0.33
CA ASN A 185 -19.22 -11.96 -1.05
C ASN A 185 -20.08 -13.13 -1.54
N GLY A 186 -20.08 -14.27 -0.81
CA GLY A 186 -20.99 -15.41 -0.99
C GLY A 186 -20.97 -16.07 -2.38
N THR A 187 -19.83 -16.02 -3.09
CA THR A 187 -19.77 -16.54 -4.47
C THR A 187 -19.31 -17.99 -4.54
N THR A 188 -18.51 -18.43 -3.57
CA THR A 188 -17.89 -19.76 -3.57
C THR A 188 -17.89 -20.34 -2.16
N PRO A 189 -18.43 -21.57 -1.92
CA PRO A 189 -18.53 -22.18 -0.59
C PRO A 189 -17.21 -22.30 0.18
N PHE A 190 -16.07 -22.38 -0.51
CA PHE A 190 -14.75 -22.45 0.10
C PHE A 190 -14.46 -21.24 0.98
N TYR A 191 -14.90 -20.03 0.62
CA TYR A 191 -14.61 -18.81 1.39
C TYR A 191 -15.47 -18.69 2.66
N ASP A 192 -16.51 -19.51 2.81
CA ASP A 192 -17.31 -19.65 4.03
C ASP A 192 -16.83 -20.80 4.93
N ALA A 193 -15.83 -21.60 4.49
CA ALA A 193 -15.33 -22.73 5.24
C ALA A 193 -14.39 -22.26 6.36
N ASP A 194 -14.53 -22.81 7.58
CA ASP A 194 -13.75 -22.45 8.75
C ASP A 194 -12.24 -22.61 8.53
N GLU A 195 -11.84 -23.62 7.78
CA GLU A 195 -10.42 -23.91 7.49
C GLU A 195 -9.80 -23.00 6.42
N MET A 196 -10.59 -22.23 5.66
CA MET A 196 -10.11 -21.45 4.52
C MET A 196 -8.92 -20.54 4.85
N PRO A 197 -8.95 -19.75 5.92
CA PRO A 197 -7.84 -18.83 6.21
C PRO A 197 -6.53 -19.57 6.53
N LEU A 198 -6.59 -20.56 7.43
CA LEU A 198 -5.42 -21.32 7.82
C LEU A 198 -4.88 -22.13 6.63
N TRP A 199 -5.74 -22.86 5.93
CA TRP A 199 -5.37 -23.63 4.74
C TRP A 199 -4.66 -22.76 3.69
N SER A 200 -5.17 -21.54 3.45
CA SER A 200 -4.55 -20.62 2.48
C SER A 200 -3.12 -20.23 2.87
N PHE A 201 -2.87 -19.96 4.16
CA PHE A 201 -1.55 -19.66 4.67
C PHE A 201 -0.61 -20.88 4.64
N GLU A 202 -1.09 -22.08 4.98
CA GLU A 202 -0.31 -23.32 4.89
C GLU A 202 0.18 -23.58 3.45
N GLN A 203 -0.71 -23.41 2.46
CA GLN A 203 -0.34 -23.54 1.05
C GLN A 203 0.64 -22.46 0.60
N ALA A 204 0.43 -21.22 1.05
CA ALA A 204 1.31 -20.12 0.72
C ALA A 204 2.69 -20.28 1.37
N GLU A 205 2.79 -20.71 2.62
CA GLU A 205 4.05 -20.96 3.31
C GLU A 205 4.90 -22.01 2.59
N GLU A 206 4.28 -23.12 2.17
CA GLU A 206 4.96 -24.17 1.43
C GLU A 206 5.52 -23.69 0.09
N LEU A 207 4.74 -22.91 -0.65
CA LEU A 207 5.05 -22.54 -2.03
C LEU A 207 5.81 -21.22 -2.16
N PHE A 208 5.73 -20.34 -1.16
CA PHE A 208 6.41 -19.04 -1.10
C PHE A 208 7.30 -18.91 0.16
N PRO A 209 8.26 -19.86 0.37
CA PRO A 209 8.97 -19.97 1.65
C PRO A 209 9.89 -18.79 1.99
N ARG A 210 10.24 -17.95 1.01
CA ARG A 210 11.14 -16.79 1.16
C ARG A 210 10.44 -15.45 1.02
N ASN A 211 9.16 -15.47 0.71
CA ASN A 211 8.37 -14.26 0.46
C ASN A 211 7.67 -13.84 1.75
N GLN A 212 7.44 -12.55 1.91
CA GLN A 212 6.59 -12.01 2.96
C GLN A 212 5.13 -12.38 2.64
N LEU A 213 4.45 -13.03 3.57
CA LEU A 213 3.04 -13.41 3.46
C LEU A 213 2.18 -12.46 4.27
N MET A 214 1.19 -11.84 3.62
CA MET A 214 0.35 -10.79 4.21
C MET A 214 -1.12 -11.18 4.17
N VAL A 215 -1.85 -10.85 5.23
CA VAL A 215 -3.31 -10.80 5.26
C VAL A 215 -3.76 -9.37 4.98
N ASN A 216 -4.89 -9.17 4.27
CA ASN A 216 -5.42 -7.84 3.96
C ASN A 216 -6.93 -7.75 4.21
N GLU A 217 -7.42 -6.60 4.72
CA GLU A 217 -8.81 -6.42 5.10
C GLU A 217 -9.30 -4.99 4.88
N TYR A 218 -10.63 -4.86 4.76
CA TYR A 218 -11.33 -3.63 4.40
C TYR A 218 -11.41 -2.61 5.54
N THR A 219 -11.34 -1.33 5.18
CA THR A 219 -11.27 -0.15 6.05
C THR A 219 -12.26 -0.17 7.23
N VAL A 220 -13.55 -0.40 6.97
CA VAL A 220 -14.60 -0.29 7.99
C VAL A 220 -14.48 -1.40 9.03
N ASN A 221 -13.96 -2.56 8.67
CA ASN A 221 -13.72 -3.67 9.58
C ASN A 221 -12.55 -3.41 10.53
N ILE A 222 -11.68 -2.45 10.19
CA ILE A 222 -10.45 -2.14 10.94
C ILE A 222 -10.62 -0.86 11.76
N PHE A 223 -11.03 0.24 11.12
CA PHE A 223 -10.94 1.59 11.70
C PHE A 223 -12.26 2.11 12.26
N CYS A 224 -13.41 1.52 11.92
CA CYS A 224 -14.71 2.03 12.32
C CYS A 224 -15.35 1.18 13.42
N ASP A 225 -15.87 1.84 14.46
CA ASP A 225 -16.70 1.19 15.46
C ASP A 225 -18.03 0.80 14.82
N LYS A 226 -18.31 -0.50 14.69
CA LYS A 226 -19.60 -1.00 14.24
C LYS A 226 -20.57 -1.09 15.42
N THR A 227 -21.86 -0.83 15.17
CA THR A 227 -22.91 -0.78 16.20
C THR A 227 -22.86 -1.99 17.14
N GLY A 228 -22.66 -1.71 18.41
CA GLY A 228 -22.88 -2.59 19.55
C GLY A 228 -21.74 -3.50 19.96
N HIS A 229 -20.85 -3.94 19.08
CA HIS A 229 -19.93 -5.04 19.41
C HIS A 229 -18.49 -4.88 19.00
N GLN A 230 -18.18 -4.20 17.89
CA GLN A 230 -16.80 -3.95 17.48
C GLN A 230 -16.29 -2.64 18.08
N HIS A 231 -15.10 -2.71 18.68
CA HIS A 231 -14.34 -1.56 19.12
C HIS A 231 -12.99 -1.56 18.43
N SER A 232 -12.85 -0.76 17.41
CA SER A 232 -11.70 -0.75 16.47
C SER A 232 -10.35 -0.59 17.19
N ALA A 233 -10.24 0.28 18.17
CA ALA A 233 -9.02 0.50 18.96
C ALA A 233 -8.88 -0.46 20.17
N SER A 234 -9.34 -1.70 20.08
CA SER A 234 -9.29 -2.66 21.17
C SER A 234 -9.12 -4.11 20.71
N ARG A 235 -8.92 -5.04 21.66
CA ARG A 235 -8.90 -6.49 21.38
C ARG A 235 -10.22 -7.04 20.80
N ARG A 236 -11.30 -6.26 20.78
CA ARG A 236 -12.57 -6.61 20.15
C ARG A 236 -12.68 -6.12 18.70
N ASN A 237 -11.59 -5.70 18.12
CA ASN A 237 -11.49 -5.48 16.68
C ASN A 237 -11.52 -6.85 15.98
N PHE A 238 -12.47 -7.07 15.08
CA PHE A 238 -12.65 -8.37 14.43
C PHE A 238 -11.46 -8.78 13.59
N TYR A 239 -10.84 -7.83 12.91
CA TYR A 239 -9.64 -8.11 12.13
C TYR A 239 -8.44 -8.45 13.02
N TYR A 240 -8.28 -7.76 14.17
CA TYR A 240 -7.29 -8.14 15.17
C TYR A 240 -7.49 -9.57 15.67
N MET A 241 -8.75 -9.95 15.98
CA MET A 241 -9.08 -11.30 16.45
C MET A 241 -8.78 -12.36 15.40
N LEU A 242 -9.09 -12.10 14.13
CA LEU A 242 -8.77 -12.97 13.01
C LEU A 242 -7.26 -13.19 12.88
N CYS A 243 -6.48 -12.11 12.86
CA CYS A 243 -5.01 -12.19 12.79
C CYS A 243 -4.41 -12.92 14.01
N GLU A 244 -4.92 -12.64 15.22
CA GLU A 244 -4.47 -13.31 16.45
C GLU A 244 -4.77 -14.81 16.41
N SER A 245 -5.95 -15.22 15.88
CA SER A 245 -6.31 -16.64 15.70
C SER A 245 -5.36 -17.34 14.74
N LEU A 246 -5.14 -16.78 13.56
CA LEU A 246 -4.21 -17.32 12.57
C LEU A 246 -2.80 -17.54 13.14
N LEU A 247 -2.28 -16.54 13.87
CA LEU A 247 -0.97 -16.63 14.51
C LEU A 247 -0.92 -17.72 15.59
N ARG A 248 -1.99 -17.90 16.36
CA ARG A 248 -2.08 -18.95 17.40
C ARG A 248 -2.20 -20.34 16.81
N GLU A 249 -2.82 -20.49 15.65
CA GLU A 249 -2.95 -21.73 14.90
C GLU A 249 -1.67 -22.09 14.12
N GLY A 250 -0.65 -21.21 14.15
CA GLY A 250 0.66 -21.44 13.56
C GLY A 250 0.81 -20.93 12.14
N ALA A 251 -0.15 -20.20 11.58
CA ALA A 251 -0.03 -19.58 10.26
C ALA A 251 1.16 -18.61 10.20
N ARG A 252 1.96 -18.68 9.15
CA ARG A 252 3.05 -17.74 8.89
C ARG A 252 2.49 -16.43 8.32
N VAL A 253 1.93 -15.60 9.19
CA VAL A 253 1.57 -14.22 8.86
C VAL A 253 2.80 -13.35 9.12
N ASP A 254 3.44 -12.85 8.06
CA ASP A 254 4.66 -12.04 8.15
C ASP A 254 4.36 -10.55 8.24
N ALA A 255 3.23 -10.08 7.68
CA ALA A 255 2.77 -8.70 7.76
C ALA A 255 1.25 -8.61 7.78
N VAL A 256 0.71 -7.50 8.29
CA VAL A 256 -0.73 -7.23 8.38
C VAL A 256 -1.08 -6.04 7.50
N GLY A 257 -1.83 -6.31 6.44
CA GLY A 257 -2.32 -5.31 5.50
C GLY A 257 -3.66 -4.72 5.96
N MET A 258 -3.82 -3.43 5.81
CA MET A 258 -5.00 -2.68 6.22
C MET A 258 -5.39 -1.70 5.13
N GLN A 259 -6.59 -1.84 4.57
CA GLN A 259 -7.10 -0.85 3.62
C GLN A 259 -7.55 0.42 4.34
N PHE A 260 -7.47 1.54 3.64
CA PHE A 260 -7.96 2.84 4.12
C PHE A 260 -8.66 3.61 3.01
N HIS A 261 -9.71 2.97 2.46
CA HIS A 261 -10.58 3.56 1.45
C HIS A 261 -11.75 4.34 2.05
N PHE A 262 -12.08 5.45 1.42
CA PHE A 262 -13.28 6.21 1.72
C PHE A 262 -14.32 6.03 0.59
N PHE A 263 -14.54 4.80 0.16
CA PHE A 263 -15.59 4.46 -0.81
C PHE A 263 -16.95 4.40 -0.14
N THR A 264 -17.39 5.55 0.35
CA THR A 264 -18.67 5.71 1.02
C THR A 264 -19.31 7.03 0.62
N ASP A 265 -20.64 7.08 0.60
CA ASP A 265 -21.35 8.33 0.39
C ASP A 265 -21.07 9.33 1.51
N GLU A 266 -21.37 10.61 1.26
CA GLU A 266 -21.06 11.71 2.16
C GLU A 266 -21.73 11.55 3.54
N GLN A 267 -22.95 10.99 3.61
CA GLN A 267 -23.69 10.81 4.86
C GLN A 267 -23.02 9.74 5.74
N ASN A 268 -22.61 8.64 5.12
CA ASN A 268 -21.87 7.60 5.82
C ASN A 268 -20.44 8.07 6.19
N ALA A 269 -19.78 8.88 5.37
CA ALA A 269 -18.50 9.49 5.72
C ALA A 269 -18.61 10.37 6.97
N VAL A 270 -19.68 11.17 7.10
CA VAL A 270 -19.98 11.95 8.32
C VAL A 270 -20.26 11.03 9.50
N LYS A 271 -21.05 9.96 9.31
CA LYS A 271 -21.36 8.98 10.34
C LYS A 271 -20.11 8.28 10.90
N TYR A 272 -19.16 7.96 10.04
CA TYR A 272 -17.92 7.28 10.41
C TYR A 272 -16.73 8.23 10.56
N ALA A 273 -16.97 9.55 10.62
CA ALA A 273 -15.93 10.58 10.60
C ALA A 273 -14.84 10.36 11.67
N LYS A 274 -15.20 9.88 12.87
CA LYS A 274 -14.23 9.52 13.92
C LYS A 274 -13.23 8.45 13.42
N GLY A 275 -13.72 7.38 12.81
CA GLY A 275 -12.85 6.29 12.32
C GLY A 275 -12.03 6.68 11.10
N LEU A 276 -12.53 7.64 10.30
CA LEU A 276 -11.94 8.02 9.03
C LEU A 276 -11.01 9.24 9.12
N PHE A 277 -11.27 10.18 10.04
CA PHE A 277 -10.55 11.46 10.08
C PHE A 277 -9.85 11.77 11.41
N ASP A 278 -10.20 11.08 12.53
CA ASP A 278 -9.57 11.33 13.83
C ASP A 278 -8.22 10.59 13.93
N LEU A 279 -7.12 11.30 13.79
CA LEU A 279 -5.77 10.74 13.85
C LEU A 279 -5.43 10.13 15.23
N LYS A 280 -5.99 10.64 16.33
CA LYS A 280 -5.79 10.03 17.65
C LYS A 280 -6.43 8.65 17.71
N HIS A 281 -7.65 8.52 17.18
CA HIS A 281 -8.32 7.23 17.03
C HIS A 281 -7.54 6.29 16.10
N HIS A 282 -7.06 6.83 14.98
CA HIS A 282 -6.26 6.08 14.01
C HIS A 282 -4.97 5.50 14.64
N PHE A 283 -4.23 6.32 15.37
CA PHE A 283 -3.07 5.85 16.12
C PHE A 283 -3.43 4.78 17.15
N ALA A 284 -4.55 4.91 17.85
CA ALA A 284 -4.99 3.90 18.81
C ALA A 284 -5.32 2.55 18.15
N VAL A 285 -5.83 2.55 16.90
CA VAL A 285 -6.02 1.34 16.10
C VAL A 285 -4.68 0.74 15.69
N LEU A 286 -3.74 1.56 15.18
CA LEU A 286 -2.39 1.10 14.82
C LEU A 286 -1.64 0.52 16.02
N ASP A 287 -1.69 1.20 17.18
CA ASP A 287 -1.10 0.72 18.44
C ASP A 287 -1.72 -0.62 18.89
N GLN A 288 -3.02 -0.83 18.62
CA GLN A 288 -3.68 -2.12 18.91
C GLN A 288 -3.21 -3.21 17.95
N MET A 289 -3.18 -2.92 16.64
CA MET A 289 -2.73 -3.89 15.63
C MET A 289 -1.25 -4.25 15.79
N ALA A 290 -0.41 -3.30 16.19
CA ALA A 290 1.01 -3.54 16.47
C ALA A 290 1.29 -4.57 17.57
N LYS A 291 0.31 -4.85 18.46
CA LYS A 291 0.41 -5.90 19.49
C LYS A 291 0.46 -7.32 18.91
N LEU A 292 0.11 -7.50 17.66
CA LEU A 292 0.33 -8.75 16.93
C LEU A 292 1.82 -9.06 16.71
N GLY A 293 2.71 -8.07 16.92
CA GLY A 293 4.16 -8.23 16.77
C GLY A 293 4.61 -8.37 15.31
N LYS A 294 3.80 -7.90 14.37
CA LYS A 294 4.07 -7.96 12.94
C LYS A 294 4.14 -6.56 12.34
N PRO A 295 4.94 -6.36 11.27
CA PRO A 295 4.86 -5.15 10.46
C PRO A 295 3.44 -4.88 9.97
N LEU A 296 3.07 -3.61 9.92
CA LEU A 296 1.78 -3.14 9.43
C LEU A 296 1.98 -2.40 8.10
N GLN A 297 1.06 -2.56 7.17
CA GLN A 297 1.06 -1.82 5.92
C GLN A 297 -0.34 -1.27 5.65
N ILE A 298 -0.46 0.03 5.33
CA ILE A 298 -1.69 0.55 4.73
C ILE A 298 -1.62 0.17 3.24
N THR A 299 -2.38 -0.85 2.87
CA THR A 299 -2.25 -1.50 1.57
C THR A 299 -3.00 -0.81 0.45
N GLU A 300 -4.02 -0.01 0.80
CA GLU A 300 -4.93 0.60 -0.16
C GLU A 300 -5.49 1.90 0.40
N VAL A 301 -5.06 3.03 -0.14
CA VAL A 301 -5.53 4.36 0.29
C VAL A 301 -6.32 5.02 -0.83
N THR A 302 -7.49 5.56 -0.50
CA THR A 302 -8.20 6.49 -1.38
C THR A 302 -8.83 7.59 -0.54
N PHE A 303 -8.37 8.82 -0.70
CA PHE A 303 -8.99 10.01 -0.12
C PHE A 303 -9.90 10.68 -1.15
N PRO A 304 -11.18 10.90 -0.83
CA PRO A 304 -12.13 11.46 -1.78
C PRO A 304 -12.01 13.00 -1.87
N ALA A 305 -12.42 13.51 -3.04
CA ALA A 305 -12.77 14.90 -3.26
C ALA A 305 -14.17 14.91 -3.90
N TYR A 306 -15.20 14.68 -3.09
CA TYR A 306 -16.57 14.31 -3.49
C TYR A 306 -17.22 15.22 -4.55
N GLY A 307 -16.92 16.51 -4.56
CA GLY A 307 -17.47 17.45 -5.54
C GLY A 307 -16.50 17.78 -6.66
N GLY A 308 -15.26 17.30 -6.60
CA GLY A 308 -14.22 17.61 -7.60
C GLY A 308 -13.87 19.11 -7.66
N THR A 309 -14.06 19.85 -6.58
CA THR A 309 -13.77 21.28 -6.49
C THR A 309 -12.32 21.53 -6.07
N ALA A 310 -11.81 22.72 -6.36
CA ALA A 310 -10.45 23.11 -5.93
C ALA A 310 -10.27 23.03 -4.40
N GLU A 311 -11.28 23.42 -3.63
CA GLU A 311 -11.23 23.33 -2.16
C GLU A 311 -11.12 21.88 -1.69
N GLU A 312 -11.84 20.95 -2.31
CA GLU A 312 -11.79 19.53 -1.96
C GLU A 312 -10.49 18.86 -2.41
N PHE A 313 -9.90 19.30 -3.52
CA PHE A 313 -8.57 18.87 -3.92
C PHE A 313 -7.48 19.34 -2.95
N GLU A 314 -7.59 20.56 -2.41
CA GLU A 314 -6.69 21.00 -1.33
C GLU A 314 -6.91 20.21 -0.04
N PHE A 315 -8.16 19.91 0.32
CA PHE A 315 -8.44 19.06 1.48
C PHE A 315 -7.91 17.64 1.30
N GLN A 316 -7.99 17.06 0.09
CA GLN A 316 -7.35 15.79 -0.24
C GLN A 316 -5.84 15.84 0.00
N ALA A 317 -5.18 16.96 -0.36
CA ALA A 317 -3.76 17.17 -0.08
C ALA A 317 -3.46 17.32 1.43
N GLU A 318 -4.35 17.96 2.20
CA GLU A 318 -4.26 17.99 3.66
C GLU A 318 -4.32 16.57 4.25
N LEU A 319 -5.24 15.72 3.78
CA LEU A 319 -5.34 14.32 4.20
C LEU A 319 -4.05 13.54 3.89
N ILE A 320 -3.50 13.70 2.68
CA ILE A 320 -2.21 13.10 2.33
C ILE A 320 -1.13 13.50 3.34
N ARG A 321 -0.94 14.79 3.61
CA ARG A 321 0.09 15.25 4.53
C ARG A 321 -0.10 14.68 5.94
N MET A 322 -1.31 14.74 6.47
CA MET A 322 -1.59 14.34 7.84
C MET A 322 -1.45 12.82 8.04
N PHE A 323 -2.07 12.03 7.15
CA PHE A 323 -2.08 10.57 7.29
C PHE A 323 -0.74 9.93 6.94
N TYR A 324 -0.07 10.38 5.85
CA TYR A 324 1.23 9.80 5.50
C TYR A 324 2.31 10.13 6.54
N ARG A 325 2.29 11.31 7.16
CA ARG A 325 3.16 11.64 8.29
C ARG A 325 2.86 10.75 9.51
N ALA A 326 1.58 10.53 9.82
CA ALA A 326 1.16 9.64 10.91
C ALA A 326 1.62 8.18 10.65
N TRP A 327 1.41 7.65 9.45
CA TRP A 327 1.86 6.30 9.10
C TRP A 327 3.40 6.20 9.08
N PHE A 328 4.06 7.16 8.45
CA PHE A 328 5.52 7.20 8.44
C PHE A 328 6.12 7.27 9.85
N SER A 329 5.48 7.96 10.81
CA SER A 329 5.98 8.06 12.18
C SER A 329 5.85 6.75 12.98
N HIS A 330 4.81 5.94 12.71
CA HIS A 330 4.47 4.80 13.56
C HIS A 330 5.47 3.65 13.43
N PRO A 331 6.07 3.14 14.57
CA PRO A 331 7.20 2.20 14.54
C PRO A 331 6.91 0.84 13.90
N ALA A 332 5.65 0.38 13.90
CA ALA A 332 5.26 -0.88 13.29
C ALA A 332 4.91 -0.76 11.79
N MET A 333 4.73 0.46 11.28
CA MET A 333 4.39 0.66 9.87
C MET A 333 5.60 0.49 8.96
N GLU A 334 5.48 -0.29 7.90
CA GLU A 334 6.51 -0.46 6.86
C GLU A 334 6.18 0.25 5.55
N GLY A 335 4.91 0.66 5.34
CA GLY A 335 4.53 1.35 4.12
C GLY A 335 3.06 1.76 4.04
N ALA A 336 2.78 2.60 3.03
CA ALA A 336 1.43 2.99 2.64
C ALA A 336 1.31 3.02 1.10
N VAL A 337 0.24 2.44 0.57
CA VAL A 337 0.02 2.27 -0.88
C VAL A 337 -1.25 3.00 -1.29
N TYR A 338 -1.13 3.94 -2.21
CA TYR A 338 -2.29 4.63 -2.77
C TYR A 338 -3.02 3.74 -3.79
N TRP A 339 -4.38 3.83 -3.86
CA TRP A 339 -5.13 2.88 -4.69
C TRP A 339 -5.45 3.40 -6.08
N ASN A 340 -6.11 4.52 -6.20
CA ASN A 340 -6.46 5.08 -7.51
C ASN A 340 -5.49 6.22 -7.89
N LEU A 341 -4.55 5.96 -8.83
CA LEU A 341 -3.59 7.00 -9.22
C LEU A 341 -4.25 8.14 -9.99
N ALA A 342 -5.19 7.84 -10.90
CA ALA A 342 -5.81 8.82 -11.78
C ALA A 342 -7.32 8.88 -11.62
N ASP A 343 -7.87 10.09 -11.59
CA ASP A 343 -9.31 10.35 -11.66
C ASP A 343 -9.89 9.84 -12.99
N GLY A 344 -11.12 9.34 -12.94
CA GLY A 344 -11.85 8.92 -14.13
C GLY A 344 -11.48 7.52 -14.65
N TYR A 345 -10.58 6.80 -13.99
CA TYR A 345 -10.14 5.46 -14.38
C TYR A 345 -10.32 4.43 -13.25
N ALA A 346 -11.13 4.72 -12.25
CA ALA A 346 -11.35 3.86 -11.10
C ALA A 346 -12.34 2.71 -11.41
N TRP A 347 -12.51 1.79 -10.47
CA TRP A 347 -13.31 0.58 -10.66
C TRP A 347 -14.81 0.88 -10.72
N GLY A 348 -15.54 0.10 -11.54
CA GLY A 348 -17.01 0.12 -11.60
C GLY A 348 -17.60 1.23 -12.45
N ALA A 349 -16.78 1.90 -13.27
CA ALA A 349 -17.19 2.92 -14.22
C ALA A 349 -16.39 2.84 -15.52
N GLU A 350 -16.96 3.35 -16.60
CA GLU A 350 -16.23 3.58 -17.85
C GLU A 350 -15.23 4.74 -17.69
N PRO A 351 -14.14 4.78 -18.46
CA PRO A 351 -13.20 5.89 -18.44
C PRO A 351 -13.90 7.24 -18.67
N GLY A 352 -13.69 8.18 -17.75
CA GLY A 352 -14.28 9.52 -17.80
C GLY A 352 -15.73 9.63 -17.33
N ASP A 353 -16.37 8.54 -16.91
CA ASP A 353 -17.68 8.61 -16.25
C ASP A 353 -17.51 8.88 -14.74
N PHE A 354 -17.67 10.14 -14.34
CA PHE A 354 -17.60 10.58 -12.96
C PHE A 354 -18.91 10.42 -12.17
N THR A 355 -19.93 9.81 -12.77
CA THR A 355 -21.23 9.58 -12.11
C THR A 355 -21.36 8.17 -11.53
N ALA A 356 -20.47 7.27 -11.91
CA ALA A 356 -20.53 5.84 -11.57
C ALA A 356 -19.27 5.35 -10.84
N GLY A 357 -19.38 4.17 -10.24
CA GLY A 357 -18.30 3.44 -9.61
C GLY A 357 -17.49 4.27 -8.62
N GLU A 358 -16.20 4.02 -8.57
CA GLU A 358 -15.26 4.77 -7.72
C GLU A 358 -14.85 6.12 -8.33
N ASN A 359 -15.09 6.36 -9.63
CA ASN A 359 -14.78 7.65 -10.27
C ASN A 359 -15.51 8.82 -9.61
N ARG A 360 -16.72 8.61 -9.09
CA ARG A 360 -17.54 9.63 -8.41
C ARG A 360 -16.89 10.24 -7.16
N TYR A 361 -15.83 9.59 -6.64
CA TYR A 361 -15.12 10.08 -5.46
C TYR A 361 -13.96 11.02 -5.79
N TYR A 362 -13.59 11.19 -7.06
CA TYR A 362 -12.41 11.98 -7.47
C TYR A 362 -11.17 11.64 -6.62
N GLY A 363 -11.00 10.35 -6.35
CA GLY A 363 -10.01 9.82 -5.42
C GLY A 363 -8.59 9.72 -5.99
N GLY A 364 -8.35 10.10 -7.25
CA GLY A 364 -7.02 10.05 -7.86
C GLY A 364 -6.07 11.12 -7.31
N LEU A 365 -4.78 10.83 -7.38
CA LEU A 365 -3.70 11.80 -7.14
C LEU A 365 -3.42 12.65 -8.39
N LEU A 366 -3.78 12.13 -9.56
CA LEU A 366 -3.72 12.81 -10.85
C LEU A 366 -5.15 13.08 -11.35
N ASP A 367 -5.32 14.07 -12.18
CA ASP A 367 -6.57 14.30 -12.89
C ASP A 367 -6.78 13.32 -14.05
N PHE A 368 -7.87 13.46 -14.81
CA PHE A 368 -8.20 12.61 -15.95
C PHE A 368 -7.16 12.67 -17.08
N ASP A 369 -6.44 13.78 -17.22
CA ASP A 369 -5.36 13.95 -18.18
C ASP A 369 -3.99 13.61 -17.61
N LEU A 370 -3.96 12.95 -16.43
CA LEU A 370 -2.76 12.53 -15.71
C LEU A 370 -1.84 13.70 -15.31
N GLN A 371 -2.44 14.89 -15.09
CA GLN A 371 -1.72 16.00 -14.49
C GLN A 371 -1.75 15.89 -12.96
N PRO A 372 -0.68 16.28 -12.26
CA PRO A 372 -0.64 16.27 -10.81
C PRO A 372 -1.73 17.12 -10.16
N LYS A 373 -2.52 16.53 -9.28
CA LYS A 373 -3.37 17.27 -8.34
C LYS A 373 -2.56 17.72 -7.13
N PRO A 374 -3.06 18.64 -6.28
CA PRO A 374 -2.39 19.06 -5.04
C PRO A 374 -1.97 17.87 -4.16
N ALA A 375 -2.78 16.81 -4.11
CA ALA A 375 -2.50 15.58 -3.36
C ALA A 375 -1.24 14.83 -3.84
N PHE A 376 -0.99 14.74 -5.15
CA PHE A 376 0.24 14.14 -5.69
C PHE A 376 1.47 14.96 -5.34
N THR A 377 1.36 16.28 -5.47
CA THR A 377 2.43 17.20 -5.09
C THR A 377 2.76 17.07 -3.60
N ALA A 378 1.73 17.04 -2.74
CA ALA A 378 1.90 16.89 -1.30
C ALA A 378 2.62 15.58 -0.94
N LEU A 379 2.25 14.45 -1.58
CA LEU A 379 2.91 13.16 -1.34
C LEU A 379 4.40 13.19 -1.73
N ARG A 380 4.70 13.74 -2.91
CA ARG A 380 6.09 13.87 -3.37
C ARG A 380 6.92 14.76 -2.46
N GLU A 381 6.37 15.90 -2.02
CA GLU A 381 7.09 16.81 -1.13
C GLU A 381 7.46 16.16 0.20
N LEU A 382 6.62 15.28 0.74
CA LEU A 382 6.96 14.53 1.95
C LEU A 382 8.23 13.68 1.77
N PHE A 383 8.32 12.88 0.70
CA PHE A 383 9.39 11.92 0.53
C PHE A 383 10.60 12.45 -0.25
N GLU A 384 10.43 13.44 -1.14
CA GLU A 384 11.53 14.03 -1.90
C GLU A 384 12.20 15.23 -1.20
N LYS A 385 11.52 15.87 -0.22
CA LYS A 385 12.02 17.07 0.44
C LYS A 385 12.03 16.96 1.95
N GLU A 386 10.85 16.73 2.58
CA GLU A 386 10.70 16.80 4.04
C GLU A 386 11.40 15.62 4.74
N TYR A 387 11.23 14.42 4.21
CA TYR A 387 11.84 13.20 4.76
C TYR A 387 13.02 12.71 3.92
N HIS A 388 13.74 13.62 3.32
CA HIS A 388 14.89 13.35 2.49
C HIS A 388 16.20 13.78 3.18
N THR A 389 17.24 12.97 3.05
CA THR A 389 18.57 13.26 3.55
C THR A 389 19.53 13.59 2.41
N GLU A 390 19.95 14.84 2.30
CA GLU A 390 21.01 15.28 1.41
C GLU A 390 21.93 16.26 2.15
N MET A 391 23.24 15.98 2.16
CA MET A 391 24.20 16.83 2.83
C MET A 391 25.61 16.69 2.26
N THR A 392 26.45 17.69 2.54
CA THR A 392 27.88 17.65 2.26
C THR A 392 28.63 17.75 3.59
N LEU A 393 29.52 16.81 3.84
CA LEU A 393 30.27 16.66 5.09
C LEU A 393 31.76 16.66 4.80
N THR A 394 32.56 16.88 5.84
CA THR A 394 34.02 16.75 5.78
C THR A 394 34.45 15.63 6.72
N ALA A 395 35.27 14.71 6.22
CA ALA A 395 35.89 13.68 7.06
C ALA A 395 36.81 14.31 8.10
N ASP A 396 36.78 13.82 9.32
CA ASP A 396 37.63 14.27 10.40
C ASP A 396 39.12 13.90 10.17
N GLU A 397 39.98 14.23 11.13
CA GLU A 397 41.43 13.94 11.06
C GLU A 397 41.75 12.43 11.03
N ASN A 398 40.80 11.58 11.47
CA ASN A 398 40.89 10.12 11.43
C ASN A 398 40.22 9.51 10.17
N GLY A 399 39.66 10.36 9.29
CA GLY A 399 38.93 9.94 8.13
C GLY A 399 37.51 9.50 8.43
N THR A 400 36.94 9.85 9.59
CA THR A 400 35.58 9.46 9.96
C THR A 400 34.56 10.49 9.45
N VAL A 401 33.48 10.01 8.87
CA VAL A 401 32.30 10.79 8.48
C VAL A 401 31.10 10.24 9.23
N SER A 402 30.43 11.10 10.01
CA SER A 402 29.23 10.74 10.77
C SER A 402 28.08 11.67 10.44
N PHE A 403 26.87 11.12 10.32
CA PHE A 403 25.66 11.90 10.11
C PHE A 403 24.44 11.18 10.67
N ARG A 404 23.38 11.96 10.91
CA ARG A 404 22.05 11.44 11.22
C ARG A 404 21.14 11.63 10.02
N GLY A 405 20.49 10.56 9.56
CA GLY A 405 19.64 10.57 8.37
C GLY A 405 18.51 9.55 8.42
N PHE A 406 17.61 9.60 7.44
CA PHE A 406 16.55 8.61 7.30
C PHE A 406 17.11 7.25 6.86
N TYR A 407 16.44 6.16 7.26
CA TYR A 407 16.79 4.83 6.76
C TYR A 407 16.45 4.70 5.27
N GLY A 408 17.33 4.04 4.52
CA GLY A 408 17.14 3.82 3.09
C GLY A 408 18.44 3.65 2.31
N LYS A 409 18.37 3.84 1.02
CA LYS A 409 19.46 3.68 0.06
C LYS A 409 20.13 5.02 -0.22
N TYR A 410 21.45 5.01 -0.23
CA TYR A 410 22.25 6.23 -0.36
C TYR A 410 23.32 6.13 -1.44
N ARG A 411 23.56 7.25 -2.10
CA ARG A 411 24.79 7.50 -2.87
C ARG A 411 25.75 8.30 -2.04
N ILE A 412 26.98 7.78 -1.87
CA ILE A 412 28.08 8.46 -1.24
C ILE A 412 29.09 8.85 -2.33
N THR A 413 29.44 10.14 -2.43
CA THR A 413 30.38 10.65 -3.41
C THR A 413 31.55 11.32 -2.72
N CYS A 414 32.78 10.86 -3.00
CA CYS A 414 34.03 11.39 -2.45
C CYS A 414 35.11 11.35 -3.51
N GLY A 415 35.87 12.45 -3.67
CA GLY A 415 37.00 12.51 -4.61
C GLY A 415 36.64 12.20 -6.07
N GLY A 416 35.38 12.47 -6.49
CA GLY A 416 34.89 12.19 -7.84
C GLY A 416 34.43 10.73 -8.05
N GLN A 417 34.57 9.88 -7.07
CA GLN A 417 34.05 8.50 -7.09
C GLN A 417 32.75 8.43 -6.29
N SER A 418 31.81 7.58 -6.76
CA SER A 418 30.53 7.34 -6.08
C SER A 418 30.30 5.85 -5.90
N TYR A 419 29.73 5.49 -4.74
CA TYR A 419 29.18 4.15 -4.50
C TYR A 419 27.78 4.24 -3.90
N VAL A 420 27.03 3.16 -3.98
CA VAL A 420 25.70 3.05 -3.39
C VAL A 420 25.77 2.10 -2.21
N THR A 421 25.12 2.49 -1.11
CA THR A 421 25.02 1.70 0.12
C THR A 421 23.61 1.80 0.69
N GLU A 422 23.29 0.95 1.64
CA GLU A 422 22.01 0.98 2.36
C GLU A 422 22.29 1.20 3.85
N PHE A 423 21.53 2.10 4.44
CA PHE A 423 21.48 2.31 5.88
C PHE A 423 20.07 1.89 6.33
N ILE A 424 19.97 0.72 6.94
CA ILE A 424 18.71 0.12 7.36
C ILE A 424 18.61 0.06 8.88
N LYS A 425 17.40 -0.04 9.38
CA LYS A 425 17.12 -0.11 10.82
C LYS A 425 17.73 -1.38 11.42
N GLY A 426 18.57 -1.22 12.45
CA GLY A 426 19.14 -2.34 13.19
C GLY A 426 20.51 -2.83 12.69
N GLN A 427 21.15 -2.14 11.74
CA GLN A 427 22.56 -2.33 11.39
C GLN A 427 23.49 -1.59 12.34
#